data_b439ea1eaae76d1af0856aa9ad00796c
#
_entry.id   b439ea1eaae76d1af0856aa9ad00796c
#
_cell.length_a   1.000
_cell.length_b   1.000
_cell.length_c   1.000
_cell.angle_alpha   90.00
_cell.angle_beta   90.00
_cell.angle_gamma   90.00
#
_symmetry.space_group_name_H-M   'P 1'
#
loop_
_entity.id
_entity.type
_entity.pdbx_description
1 polymer ?
#
loop_
_entity_poly.entity_id
_entity_poly.type
_entity_poly.pdbx_seq_one_letter_code
_entity_poly.pdbx_strand_id
1 'polypeptide(L)'
;MAGTTDGLVELDVLTVAHGGVSVARLEGRVVFVSDTLPGERVLARVTDDSKSSFWRAETVEVLEPSPHRRPHVWAAAALERAPEDRAGGAEFGHIDLAHQRALKTDVLTDALKRQGRIDRVVEVAALPGDEESDGLRWRTRLTLHTDGRGALGPYAARSHRVIDVDAHPLARPAIEAAALAEARAGSSARSEDGELSFAETADGDVLISSGRHDDPILERVGDRLFRVARTGFWQVHRGAPAALTAAVQEAVDADRFDPAAANLDLYGGVGLLAAALGDRFGRSTRVTSVESDAVATGFAQENLADWVGASAVTARVDRYLDRVERSASSAERRRLAGATVVLDPPRSGAGKAVVGSLTRLGVAQVVYVACDPVAFARDVALFGEAGYTLGRAQAFDLFPHTHHLETVGTFTRAD
;
A
#
# COMPACT_ATOMS: atom_id res chain seq x y z
N MET A 1 -4.01 42.08 4.63
CA MET A 1 -3.19 41.80 3.42
C MET A 1 -1.98 41.01 3.92
N ALA A 2 -2.00 39.69 3.76
CA ALA A 2 -0.84 38.84 4.03
C ALA A 2 0.21 39.15 2.95
N GLY A 3 1.35 39.76 3.37
CA GLY A 3 2.40 40.16 2.45
C GLY A 3 3.11 38.93 1.87
N THR A 4 3.05 38.76 0.56
CA THR A 4 3.94 37.84 -0.16
C THR A 4 5.33 38.46 -0.21
N THR A 5 6.22 38.02 0.67
CA THR A 5 7.64 38.33 0.56
C THR A 5 8.31 37.08 -0.04
N ASP A 6 8.85 37.20 -1.24
CA ASP A 6 9.57 36.15 -1.98
C ASP A 6 8.81 34.80 -2.20
N GLY A 7 7.51 34.82 -2.45
CA GLY A 7 6.73 33.60 -2.68
C GLY A 7 6.43 32.80 -1.42
N LEU A 8 6.73 33.36 -0.24
CA LEU A 8 6.39 32.77 1.06
C LEU A 8 5.02 33.28 1.53
N VAL A 9 4.23 32.38 2.11
CA VAL A 9 2.90 32.66 2.64
C VAL A 9 2.73 32.01 4.03
N GLU A 10 2.05 32.72 4.93
CA GLU A 10 1.62 32.11 6.21
C GLU A 10 0.30 31.35 6.00
N LEU A 11 0.22 30.16 6.52
CA LEU A 11 -0.92 29.26 6.36
C LEU A 11 -1.33 28.64 7.70
N ASP A 12 -2.65 28.69 7.97
CA ASP A 12 -3.26 27.89 9.02
C ASP A 12 -3.69 26.54 8.42
N VAL A 13 -3.17 25.45 8.98
CA VAL A 13 -3.36 24.10 8.50
C VAL A 13 -4.61 23.49 9.11
N LEU A 14 -5.57 23.08 8.27
CA LEU A 14 -6.92 22.73 8.69
C LEU A 14 -7.14 21.24 8.84
N THR A 15 -6.72 20.42 7.87
CA THR A 15 -6.98 18.99 7.82
C THR A 15 -5.90 18.27 7.00
N VAL A 16 -5.83 16.95 7.15
CA VAL A 16 -5.01 16.08 6.29
C VAL A 16 -5.75 15.74 5.01
N ALA A 17 -5.01 15.52 3.91
CA ALA A 17 -5.51 15.01 2.66
C ALA A 17 -4.84 13.69 2.27
N HIS A 18 -5.45 12.99 1.33
CA HIS A 18 -4.83 11.84 0.69
C HIS A 18 -3.49 12.23 0.05
N GLY A 19 -2.49 11.33 0.13
CA GLY A 19 -1.14 11.56 -0.43
C GLY A 19 -0.15 12.23 0.52
N GLY A 20 -0.45 12.30 1.83
CA GLY A 20 0.51 12.75 2.85
C GLY A 20 0.71 14.25 2.90
N VAL A 21 -0.24 15.02 2.40
CA VAL A 21 -0.23 16.49 2.44
C VAL A 21 -1.38 16.98 3.30
N SER A 22 -1.24 18.17 3.84
CA SER A 22 -2.31 18.85 4.59
C SER A 22 -2.98 19.93 3.75
N VAL A 23 -4.16 20.35 4.17
CA VAL A 23 -4.98 21.37 3.51
C VAL A 23 -4.98 22.64 4.34
N ALA A 24 -4.65 23.74 3.71
CA ALA A 24 -4.82 25.10 4.23
C ALA A 24 -5.68 25.94 3.28
N ARG A 25 -6.00 27.16 3.67
CA ARG A 25 -6.67 28.14 2.80
C ARG A 25 -5.92 29.47 2.80
N LEU A 26 -5.72 30.00 1.60
CA LEU A 26 -5.18 31.33 1.39
C LEU A 26 -6.19 32.14 0.56
N GLU A 27 -6.76 33.19 1.13
CA GLU A 27 -7.75 34.06 0.48
C GLU A 27 -8.91 33.26 -0.17
N GLY A 28 -9.39 32.22 0.55
CA GLY A 28 -10.47 31.32 0.09
C GLY A 28 -10.04 30.18 -0.81
N ARG A 29 -8.82 30.22 -1.36
CA ARG A 29 -8.26 29.14 -2.21
C ARG A 29 -7.70 28.00 -1.35
N VAL A 30 -7.87 26.78 -1.84
CA VAL A 30 -7.26 25.57 -1.24
C VAL A 30 -5.77 25.56 -1.54
N VAL A 31 -4.95 25.30 -0.50
CA VAL A 31 -3.50 25.09 -0.64
C VAL A 31 -3.16 23.73 -0.03
N PHE A 32 -2.56 22.87 -0.82
CA PHE A 32 -1.99 21.61 -0.34
C PHE A 32 -0.56 21.85 0.14
N VAL A 33 -0.30 21.59 1.42
CA VAL A 33 0.97 21.88 2.06
C VAL A 33 1.60 20.58 2.55
N SER A 34 2.88 20.40 2.26
CA SER A 34 3.65 19.25 2.78
C SER A 34 4.41 19.59 4.04
N ASP A 35 4.87 18.55 4.74
CA ASP A 35 5.74 18.62 5.93
C ASP A 35 5.09 19.36 7.11
N THR A 36 3.78 19.30 7.19
CA THR A 36 2.97 19.92 8.25
C THR A 36 1.79 19.01 8.63
N LEU A 37 1.13 19.31 9.73
CA LEU A 37 -0.04 18.58 10.21
C LEU A 37 -1.15 19.52 10.68
N PRO A 38 -2.40 19.06 10.76
CA PRO A 38 -3.54 19.89 11.17
C PRO A 38 -3.32 20.58 12.51
N GLY A 39 -3.76 21.83 12.61
CA GLY A 39 -3.63 22.67 13.79
C GLY A 39 -2.34 23.47 13.86
N GLU A 40 -1.43 23.32 12.90
CA GLU A 40 -0.22 24.13 12.81
C GLU A 40 -0.45 25.44 12.06
N ARG A 41 0.35 26.44 12.40
CA ARG A 41 0.58 27.62 11.58
C ARG A 41 2.00 27.60 11.04
N VAL A 42 2.12 27.72 9.72
CA VAL A 42 3.38 27.51 9.01
C VAL A 42 3.70 28.66 8.06
N LEU A 43 4.98 28.92 7.83
CA LEU A 43 5.48 29.68 6.70
C LEU A 43 5.79 28.68 5.57
N ALA A 44 5.14 28.82 4.43
CA ALA A 44 5.26 27.88 3.32
C ALA A 44 5.65 28.60 2.03
N ARG A 45 6.43 27.92 1.19
CA ARG A 45 6.77 28.36 -0.17
C ARG A 45 5.76 27.75 -1.15
N VAL A 46 5.10 28.59 -1.96
CA VAL A 46 4.25 28.14 -3.05
C VAL A 46 5.13 27.55 -4.16
N THR A 47 4.87 26.30 -4.51
CA THR A 47 5.63 25.56 -5.55
C THR A 47 4.86 25.39 -6.85
N ASP A 48 3.52 25.45 -6.79
CA ASP A 48 2.66 25.36 -7.97
C ASP A 48 1.37 26.16 -7.72
N ASP A 49 1.19 27.22 -8.50
CA ASP A 49 0.01 28.11 -8.52
C ASP A 49 -0.73 28.08 -9.85
N SER A 50 -0.39 27.16 -10.75
CA SER A 50 -0.92 27.05 -12.11
C SER A 50 -2.41 26.74 -12.17
N LYS A 51 -2.97 26.13 -11.10
CA LYS A 51 -4.39 25.80 -11.02
C LYS A 51 -5.20 26.92 -10.35
N SER A 52 -6.32 27.30 -10.95
CA SER A 52 -7.23 28.26 -10.34
C SER A 52 -7.95 27.74 -9.09
N SER A 53 -8.14 26.41 -8.97
CA SER A 53 -8.89 25.77 -7.89
C SER A 53 -8.06 25.43 -6.65
N PHE A 54 -6.75 25.21 -6.80
CA PHE A 54 -5.85 24.90 -5.69
C PHE A 54 -4.40 25.27 -6.03
N TRP A 55 -3.60 25.46 -4.97
CA TRP A 55 -2.15 25.63 -5.06
C TRP A 55 -1.45 24.48 -4.32
N ARG A 56 -0.14 24.37 -4.54
CA ARG A 56 0.75 23.48 -3.78
C ARG A 56 1.84 24.33 -3.11
N ALA A 57 2.18 23.96 -1.90
CA ALA A 57 3.21 24.62 -1.11
C ALA A 57 4.02 23.60 -0.32
N GLU A 58 5.20 24.00 0.09
CA GLU A 58 6.12 23.24 0.96
C GLU A 58 6.42 24.07 2.20
N THR A 59 6.33 23.45 3.37
CA THR A 59 6.64 24.11 4.64
C THR A 59 8.12 24.44 4.70
N VAL A 60 8.42 25.71 5.00
CA VAL A 60 9.78 26.23 5.24
C VAL A 60 10.03 26.32 6.74
N GLU A 61 9.04 26.78 7.50
CA GLU A 61 9.14 26.97 8.95
C GLU A 61 7.77 26.69 9.60
N VAL A 62 7.81 26.10 10.80
CA VAL A 62 6.62 25.93 11.64
C VAL A 62 6.61 27.06 12.67
N LEU A 63 5.63 27.95 12.55
CA LEU A 63 5.48 29.13 13.43
C LEU A 63 4.80 28.77 14.76
N GLU A 64 3.76 27.92 14.66
CA GLU A 64 3.02 27.39 15.80
C GLU A 64 2.85 25.88 15.64
N PRO A 65 3.63 25.06 16.38
CA PRO A 65 3.61 23.62 16.20
C PRO A 65 2.37 22.98 16.85
N SER A 66 1.89 21.90 16.26
CA SER A 66 0.93 20.99 16.87
C SER A 66 1.56 20.26 18.07
N PRO A 67 0.79 19.93 19.13
CA PRO A 67 1.27 19.08 20.22
C PRO A 67 1.67 17.67 19.77
N HIS A 68 1.28 17.25 18.56
CA HIS A 68 1.61 15.97 17.97
C HIS A 68 2.83 16.01 17.05
N ARG A 69 3.47 17.20 16.91
CA ARG A 69 4.74 17.30 16.17
C ARG A 69 5.89 16.81 17.05
N ARG A 70 6.76 16.03 16.42
CA ARG A 70 8.01 15.54 17.01
C ARG A 70 9.19 15.85 16.08
N PRO A 71 10.45 15.75 16.55
CA PRO A 71 11.61 15.71 15.65
C PRO A 71 11.43 14.59 14.62
N HIS A 72 11.77 14.88 13.36
CA HIS A 72 11.60 13.91 12.30
C HIS A 72 12.45 12.66 12.56
N VAL A 73 11.87 11.45 12.44
CA VAL A 73 12.56 10.17 12.68
C VAL A 73 13.73 9.92 11.72
N TRP A 74 13.78 10.64 10.63
CA TRP A 74 14.83 10.56 9.62
C TRP A 74 15.39 11.96 9.31
N ALA A 75 16.61 12.23 9.75
CA ALA A 75 17.25 13.54 9.57
C ALA A 75 17.36 13.97 8.08
N ALA A 76 17.52 13.00 7.16
CA ALA A 76 17.54 13.28 5.73
C ALA A 76 16.21 13.79 5.15
N ALA A 77 15.09 13.58 5.85
CA ALA A 77 13.76 14.04 5.45
C ALA A 77 13.25 15.21 6.34
N ALA A 78 14.06 15.68 7.27
CA ALA A 78 13.67 16.69 8.26
C ALA A 78 13.52 18.09 7.66
N LEU A 79 12.72 18.94 8.34
CA LEU A 79 12.38 20.30 7.92
C LEU A 79 13.59 21.24 7.87
N GLU A 80 14.63 20.94 8.63
CA GLU A 80 15.90 21.68 8.69
C GLU A 80 16.69 21.62 7.37
N ARG A 81 16.36 20.67 6.48
CA ARG A 81 16.90 20.62 5.13
C ARG A 81 16.07 21.47 4.18
N ALA A 82 16.70 22.01 3.15
CA ALA A 82 15.97 22.67 2.07
C ALA A 82 14.94 21.69 1.47
N PRO A 83 13.71 22.13 1.12
CA PRO A 83 12.65 21.24 0.66
C PRO A 83 13.07 20.31 -0.47
N GLU A 84 13.85 20.80 -1.42
CA GLU A 84 14.40 20.04 -2.54
C GLU A 84 15.43 18.96 -2.15
N ASP A 85 16.00 19.05 -0.93
CA ASP A 85 17.01 18.15 -0.38
C ASP A 85 16.45 17.16 0.63
N ARG A 86 15.13 17.16 0.86
CA ARG A 86 14.48 16.24 1.79
C ARG A 86 14.25 14.88 1.13
N ALA A 87 14.69 13.80 1.77
CA ALA A 87 14.45 12.45 1.29
C ALA A 87 12.95 12.11 1.34
N GLY A 88 12.45 11.46 0.29
CA GLY A 88 11.06 10.96 0.25
C GLY A 88 10.88 9.62 0.95
N GLY A 89 9.63 9.26 1.24
CA GLY A 89 9.25 7.95 1.77
C GLY A 89 9.10 7.87 3.29
N ALA A 90 9.06 9.04 3.98
CA ALA A 90 8.75 9.14 5.40
C ALA A 90 7.96 10.43 5.70
N GLU A 91 6.94 10.71 4.91
CA GLU A 91 6.20 11.99 4.91
C GLU A 91 5.56 12.32 6.27
N PHE A 92 5.29 11.33 7.10
CA PHE A 92 4.74 11.47 8.46
C PHE A 92 5.78 11.30 9.57
N GLY A 93 7.06 11.23 9.23
CA GLY A 93 8.13 11.01 10.20
C GLY A 93 8.26 12.09 11.30
N HIS A 94 7.65 13.25 11.10
CA HIS A 94 7.59 14.36 12.04
C HIS A 94 6.33 14.34 12.93
N ILE A 95 5.52 13.28 12.88
CA ILE A 95 4.24 13.16 13.60
C ILE A 95 4.32 12.02 14.61
N ASP A 96 3.71 12.17 15.79
CA ASP A 96 3.56 11.08 16.76
C ASP A 96 2.88 9.87 16.15
N LEU A 97 3.39 8.66 16.39
CA LEU A 97 2.95 7.44 15.72
C LEU A 97 1.45 7.17 15.92
N ALA A 98 0.91 7.39 17.11
CA ALA A 98 -0.52 7.24 17.35
C ALA A 98 -1.34 8.27 16.56
N HIS A 99 -0.82 9.51 16.44
CA HIS A 99 -1.50 10.55 15.68
C HIS A 99 -1.44 10.32 14.16
N GLN A 100 -0.38 9.71 13.64
CA GLN A 100 -0.33 9.27 12.23
C GLN A 100 -1.53 8.36 11.90
N ARG A 101 -1.84 7.39 12.77
CA ARG A 101 -2.99 6.49 12.58
C ARG A 101 -4.33 7.21 12.68
N ALA A 102 -4.45 8.20 13.58
CA ALA A 102 -5.64 9.05 13.63
C ALA A 102 -5.85 9.81 12.30
N LEU A 103 -4.79 10.43 11.76
CA LEU A 103 -4.86 11.12 10.47
C LEU A 103 -5.19 10.16 9.30
N LYS A 104 -4.65 8.95 9.30
CA LYS A 104 -4.98 7.91 8.31
C LYS A 104 -6.45 7.47 8.43
N THR A 105 -6.97 7.37 9.66
CA THR A 105 -8.39 7.11 9.94
C THR A 105 -9.28 8.22 9.37
N ASP A 106 -8.89 9.48 9.56
CA ASP A 106 -9.62 10.64 9.04
C ASP A 106 -9.66 10.62 7.49
N VAL A 107 -8.53 10.32 6.83
CA VAL A 107 -8.45 10.20 5.38
C VAL A 107 -9.37 9.10 4.86
N LEU A 108 -9.36 7.92 5.49
CA LEU A 108 -10.23 6.80 5.09
C LEU A 108 -11.71 7.13 5.32
N THR A 109 -12.04 7.73 6.46
CA THR A 109 -13.40 8.16 6.81
C THR A 109 -13.94 9.18 5.82
N ASP A 110 -13.13 10.20 5.48
CA ASP A 110 -13.51 11.23 4.51
C ASP A 110 -13.70 10.62 3.10
N ALA A 111 -12.83 9.71 2.68
CA ALA A 111 -12.96 9.00 1.41
C ALA A 111 -14.25 8.16 1.36
N LEU A 112 -14.55 7.37 2.41
CA LEU A 112 -15.76 6.57 2.51
C LEU A 112 -17.01 7.44 2.45
N LYS A 113 -17.01 8.60 3.13
CA LYS A 113 -18.13 9.53 3.14
C LYS A 113 -18.34 10.20 1.78
N ARG A 114 -17.29 10.74 1.17
CA ARG A 114 -17.41 11.54 -0.07
C ARG A 114 -17.55 10.68 -1.31
N GLN A 115 -16.79 9.60 -1.42
CA GLN A 115 -16.75 8.76 -2.61
C GLN A 115 -17.48 7.45 -2.44
N GLY A 116 -17.37 6.81 -1.27
CA GLY A 116 -18.07 5.59 -0.92
C GLY A 116 -19.55 5.80 -0.62
N ARG A 117 -19.96 7.05 -0.34
CA ARG A 117 -21.34 7.44 0.04
C ARG A 117 -21.85 6.70 1.27
N ILE A 118 -20.94 6.31 2.16
CA ILE A 118 -21.26 5.68 3.44
C ILE A 118 -20.62 6.47 4.57
N ASP A 119 -21.35 6.65 5.66
CA ASP A 119 -20.86 7.32 6.86
C ASP A 119 -20.36 6.23 7.83
N ARG A 120 -19.06 5.94 7.74
CA ARG A 120 -18.43 4.87 8.50
C ARG A 120 -17.01 5.24 8.89
N VAL A 121 -16.68 5.06 10.16
CA VAL A 121 -15.32 5.15 10.68
C VAL A 121 -14.71 3.75 10.70
N VAL A 122 -13.52 3.61 10.17
CA VAL A 122 -12.70 2.40 10.24
C VAL A 122 -11.34 2.83 10.81
N GLU A 123 -11.11 2.52 12.08
CA GLU A 123 -9.88 2.90 12.76
C GLU A 123 -8.69 2.13 12.18
N VAL A 124 -7.57 2.84 12.01
CA VAL A 124 -6.31 2.26 11.52
C VAL A 124 -5.52 1.72 12.71
N ALA A 125 -5.34 0.40 12.73
CA ALA A 125 -4.63 -0.32 13.78
C ALA A 125 -3.13 -0.43 13.48
N ALA A 126 -2.30 -0.40 14.54
CA ALA A 126 -0.89 -0.76 14.45
C ALA A 126 -0.72 -2.26 14.25
N LEU A 127 0.40 -2.67 13.68
CA LEU A 127 0.82 -4.07 13.75
C LEU A 127 1.59 -4.37 15.04
N PRO A 128 1.58 -5.64 15.49
CA PRO A 128 2.36 -6.04 16.66
C PRO A 128 3.85 -5.72 16.50
N GLY A 129 4.44 -5.09 17.51
CA GLY A 129 5.86 -4.71 17.56
C GLY A 129 6.19 -3.34 16.95
N ASP A 130 5.21 -2.63 16.37
CA ASP A 130 5.46 -1.31 15.79
C ASP A 130 5.51 -0.22 16.86
N GLU A 131 4.72 -0.32 17.92
CA GLU A 131 4.80 0.61 19.05
C GLU A 131 6.16 0.52 19.75
N GLU A 132 6.65 -0.68 20.00
CA GLU A 132 7.94 -0.93 20.66
C GLU A 132 9.12 -0.47 19.81
N SER A 133 8.99 -0.49 18.49
CA SER A 133 10.00 0.00 17.55
C SER A 133 9.82 1.46 17.15
N ASP A 134 8.83 2.14 17.74
CA ASP A 134 8.43 3.49 17.32
C ASP A 134 8.16 3.59 15.81
N GLY A 135 7.57 2.53 15.22
CA GLY A 135 7.27 2.44 13.80
C GLY A 135 8.50 2.37 12.88
N LEU A 136 9.66 2.03 13.42
CA LEU A 136 10.92 1.91 12.67
C LEU A 136 11.26 0.45 12.34
N ARG A 137 12.20 0.26 11.40
CA ARG A 137 12.83 -1.05 11.13
C ARG A 137 11.86 -2.16 10.70
N TRP A 138 10.78 -1.78 10.05
CA TRP A 138 9.77 -2.73 9.56
C TRP A 138 10.01 -3.20 8.14
N ARG A 139 10.74 -2.43 7.31
CA ARG A 139 10.84 -2.61 5.86
C ARG A 139 11.85 -3.70 5.50
N THR A 140 11.38 -4.79 4.89
CA THR A 140 12.16 -5.96 4.45
C THR A 140 12.68 -5.84 3.03
N ARG A 141 12.26 -4.82 2.28
CA ARG A 141 12.70 -4.55 0.90
C ARG A 141 12.94 -3.07 0.70
N LEU A 142 14.06 -2.72 0.10
CA LEU A 142 14.46 -1.33 -0.15
C LEU A 142 14.98 -1.24 -1.59
N THR A 143 14.60 -0.19 -2.31
CA THR A 143 15.19 0.16 -3.59
C THR A 143 15.84 1.53 -3.47
N LEU A 144 17.10 1.63 -3.90
CA LEU A 144 17.86 2.86 -3.96
C LEU A 144 18.26 3.13 -5.41
N HIS A 145 18.46 4.39 -5.73
CA HIS A 145 18.74 4.86 -7.08
C HIS A 145 20.14 5.47 -7.17
N THR A 146 20.74 5.40 -8.35
CA THR A 146 22.02 6.03 -8.61
C THR A 146 21.82 7.32 -9.41
N ASP A 147 22.69 8.31 -9.16
CA ASP A 147 22.67 9.59 -9.89
C ASP A 147 23.67 9.62 -11.09
N GLY A 148 24.26 8.49 -11.44
CA GLY A 148 25.28 8.38 -12.48
C GLY A 148 26.63 9.01 -12.11
N ARG A 149 26.76 9.66 -10.94
CA ARG A 149 28.01 10.26 -10.43
C ARG A 149 28.59 9.45 -9.27
N GLY A 150 27.95 8.34 -8.93
CA GLY A 150 28.37 7.42 -7.87
C GLY A 150 27.58 7.53 -6.57
N ALA A 151 26.70 8.52 -6.40
CA ALA A 151 25.79 8.54 -5.26
C ALA A 151 24.74 7.42 -5.39
N LEU A 152 24.39 6.80 -4.27
CA LEU A 152 23.35 5.79 -4.14
C LEU A 152 22.45 6.20 -2.97
N GLY A 153 21.16 6.40 -3.23
CA GLY A 153 20.23 6.82 -2.19
C GLY A 153 18.77 6.80 -2.62
N PRO A 154 17.86 7.22 -1.74
CA PRO A 154 16.47 7.41 -2.08
C PRO A 154 16.31 8.64 -2.99
N TYR A 155 15.15 8.73 -3.65
CA TYR A 155 14.77 9.97 -4.31
C TYR A 155 14.35 11.04 -3.27
N ALA A 156 14.63 12.31 -3.60
CA ALA A 156 14.05 13.43 -2.91
C ALA A 156 12.52 13.40 -2.99
N ALA A 157 11.84 13.93 -2.00
CA ALA A 157 10.40 14.00 -1.96
C ALA A 157 9.85 14.62 -3.26
N ARG A 158 8.94 13.89 -3.93
CA ARG A 158 8.28 14.33 -5.18
C ARG A 158 9.23 14.65 -6.35
N SER A 159 10.41 14.05 -6.38
CA SER A 159 11.46 14.28 -7.38
C SER A 159 12.16 12.95 -7.71
N HIS A 160 12.94 12.93 -8.80
CA HIS A 160 13.83 11.82 -9.13
C HIS A 160 15.30 12.15 -8.82
N ARG A 161 15.54 13.21 -8.05
CA ARG A 161 16.89 13.55 -7.60
C ARG A 161 17.31 12.61 -6.48
N VAL A 162 18.44 11.96 -6.63
CA VAL A 162 19.02 11.06 -5.62
C VAL A 162 19.55 11.89 -4.45
N ILE A 163 19.23 11.48 -3.22
CA ILE A 163 19.70 12.07 -1.99
C ILE A 163 20.70 11.13 -1.32
N ASP A 164 21.90 11.63 -1.07
CA ASP A 164 22.87 10.92 -0.24
C ASP A 164 22.41 10.96 1.24
N VAL A 165 22.36 9.80 1.86
CA VAL A 165 21.86 9.64 3.24
C VAL A 165 22.79 8.74 4.04
N ASP A 166 22.84 8.98 5.34
CA ASP A 166 23.65 8.24 6.32
C ASP A 166 22.82 7.24 7.15
N ALA A 167 21.51 7.15 6.90
CA ALA A 167 20.60 6.22 7.56
C ALA A 167 19.39 5.87 6.71
N HIS A 168 18.81 4.70 6.95
CA HIS A 168 17.53 4.24 6.41
C HIS A 168 16.65 3.71 7.57
N PRO A 169 16.10 4.58 8.44
CA PRO A 169 15.52 4.16 9.71
C PRO A 169 14.29 3.26 9.60
N LEU A 170 13.60 3.27 8.47
CA LEU A 170 12.46 2.37 8.21
C LEU A 170 12.90 0.99 7.76
N ALA A 171 14.11 0.84 7.21
CA ALA A 171 14.63 -0.44 6.76
C ALA A 171 15.04 -1.34 7.93
N ARG A 172 14.96 -2.65 7.74
CA ARG A 172 15.52 -3.63 8.66
C ARG A 172 17.01 -3.37 8.85
N PRO A 173 17.59 -3.61 10.06
CA PRO A 173 19.00 -3.29 10.33
C PRO A 173 19.99 -3.91 9.35
N ALA A 174 19.74 -5.15 8.90
CA ALA A 174 20.59 -5.82 7.93
C ALA A 174 20.54 -5.14 6.55
N ILE A 175 19.36 -4.72 6.10
CA ILE A 175 19.17 -3.96 4.86
C ILE A 175 19.84 -2.59 4.95
N GLU A 176 19.64 -1.86 6.05
CA GLU A 176 20.27 -0.56 6.27
C GLU A 176 21.80 -0.67 6.20
N ALA A 177 22.38 -1.65 6.91
CA ALA A 177 23.81 -1.89 6.89
C ALA A 177 24.35 -2.20 5.48
N ALA A 178 23.65 -3.06 4.74
CA ALA A 178 24.03 -3.41 3.35
C ALA A 178 23.90 -2.19 2.42
N ALA A 179 22.81 -1.43 2.50
CA ALA A 179 22.57 -0.24 1.69
C ALA A 179 23.64 0.84 1.91
N LEU A 180 23.98 1.12 3.17
CA LEU A 180 25.03 2.08 3.53
C LEU A 180 26.44 1.59 3.12
N ALA A 181 26.70 0.28 3.20
CA ALA A 181 27.97 -0.29 2.71
C ALA A 181 28.09 -0.10 1.20
N GLU A 182 27.04 -0.38 0.44
CA GLU A 182 27.00 -0.16 -1.01
C GLU A 182 27.15 1.33 -1.38
N ALA A 183 26.48 2.22 -0.64
CA ALA A 183 26.59 3.67 -0.88
C ALA A 183 28.05 4.15 -0.70
N ARG A 184 28.73 3.70 0.36
CA ARG A 184 30.15 4.05 0.64
C ARG A 184 31.13 3.42 -0.33
N ALA A 185 30.85 2.23 -0.85
CA ALA A 185 31.73 1.53 -1.78
C ALA A 185 31.93 2.30 -3.10
N GLY A 186 30.98 3.14 -3.46
CA GLY A 186 31.01 4.02 -4.63
C GLY A 186 31.43 3.25 -5.88
N SER A 187 30.52 2.75 -6.69
CA SER A 187 30.92 1.97 -7.87
C SER A 187 30.88 2.82 -9.13
N SER A 188 32.05 3.03 -9.74
CA SER A 188 32.17 3.59 -11.10
C SER A 188 31.56 2.68 -12.20
N ALA A 189 31.10 1.48 -11.83
CA ALA A 189 30.48 0.51 -12.73
C ALA A 189 28.93 0.58 -12.69
N ARG A 190 28.32 1.49 -11.88
CA ARG A 190 26.87 1.66 -11.85
C ARG A 190 26.42 2.41 -13.09
N SER A 191 25.37 1.92 -13.77
CA SER A 191 24.78 2.60 -14.93
C SER A 191 24.24 3.98 -14.52
N GLU A 192 24.21 4.93 -15.46
CA GLU A 192 23.80 6.33 -15.20
C GLU A 192 22.41 6.47 -14.58
N ASP A 193 21.47 5.56 -14.83
CA ASP A 193 20.13 5.51 -14.25
C ASP A 193 19.83 4.14 -13.63
N GLY A 194 20.75 3.67 -12.78
CA GLY A 194 20.63 2.35 -12.16
C GLY A 194 19.83 2.39 -10.86
N GLU A 195 19.27 1.24 -10.52
CA GLU A 195 18.70 0.98 -9.20
C GLU A 195 19.32 -0.26 -8.57
N LEU A 196 19.43 -0.26 -7.26
CA LEU A 196 19.77 -1.42 -6.45
C LEU A 196 18.60 -1.77 -5.55
N SER A 197 18.16 -3.01 -5.64
CA SER A 197 17.15 -3.58 -4.76
C SER A 197 17.79 -4.44 -3.68
N PHE A 198 17.35 -4.26 -2.46
CA PHE A 198 17.77 -5.01 -1.27
C PHE A 198 16.56 -5.80 -0.77
N ALA A 199 16.72 -7.09 -0.53
CA ALA A 199 15.67 -7.95 0.02
C ALA A 199 16.24 -8.80 1.17
N GLU A 200 15.61 -8.75 2.35
CA GLU A 200 15.89 -9.65 3.46
C GLU A 200 15.08 -10.94 3.26
N THR A 201 15.74 -12.09 3.30
CA THR A 201 15.11 -13.41 3.17
C THR A 201 14.53 -13.89 4.50
N ALA A 202 13.78 -14.99 4.47
CA ALA A 202 13.25 -15.64 5.68
C ALA A 202 14.34 -16.04 6.70
N ASP A 203 15.56 -16.26 6.24
CA ASP A 203 16.71 -16.66 7.07
C ASP A 203 17.53 -15.45 7.55
N GLY A 204 17.15 -14.23 7.15
CA GLY A 204 17.79 -12.98 7.55
C GLY A 204 18.95 -12.53 6.67
N ASP A 205 19.25 -13.26 5.60
CA ASP A 205 20.25 -12.85 4.61
C ASP A 205 19.73 -11.67 3.77
N VAL A 206 20.62 -10.75 3.41
CA VAL A 206 20.30 -9.64 2.52
C VAL A 206 20.84 -9.90 1.14
N LEU A 207 19.97 -9.96 0.16
CA LEU A 207 20.31 -10.08 -1.25
C LEU A 207 20.25 -8.72 -1.93
N ILE A 208 21.32 -8.37 -2.66
CA ILE A 208 21.45 -7.15 -3.43
C ILE A 208 21.30 -7.49 -4.90
N SER A 209 20.49 -6.75 -5.63
CA SER A 209 20.19 -7.01 -7.03
C SER A 209 20.18 -5.72 -7.85
N SER A 210 20.77 -5.78 -9.04
CA SER A 210 20.66 -4.74 -10.07
C SER A 210 19.79 -5.30 -11.21
N GLY A 211 18.69 -4.63 -11.53
CA GLY A 211 17.73 -5.10 -12.51
C GLY A 211 16.85 -6.26 -12.03
N ARG A 212 16.17 -6.92 -12.96
CA ARG A 212 15.21 -8.00 -12.68
C ARG A 212 15.91 -9.33 -12.43
N HIS A 213 15.55 -9.98 -11.33
CA HIS A 213 16.02 -11.31 -10.95
C HIS A 213 14.81 -12.19 -10.58
N ASP A 214 14.58 -13.23 -11.36
CA ASP A 214 13.44 -14.15 -11.21
C ASP A 214 13.79 -15.40 -10.39
N ASP A 215 15.06 -15.56 -9.95
CA ASP A 215 15.47 -16.65 -9.06
C ASP A 215 14.73 -16.53 -7.70
N PRO A 216 14.27 -17.68 -7.15
CA PRO A 216 13.42 -17.68 -5.96
C PRO A 216 14.21 -17.36 -4.70
N ILE A 217 13.60 -16.57 -3.84
CA ILE A 217 13.92 -16.46 -2.42
C ILE A 217 12.77 -17.03 -1.59
N LEU A 218 13.04 -17.34 -0.33
CA LEU A 218 12.03 -17.82 0.61
C LEU A 218 11.58 -16.71 1.55
N GLU A 219 10.27 -16.57 1.67
CA GLU A 219 9.60 -15.69 2.63
C GLU A 219 8.75 -16.54 3.58
N ARG A 220 8.67 -16.17 4.86
CA ARG A 220 7.97 -16.95 5.87
C ARG A 220 6.71 -16.25 6.36
N VAL A 221 5.62 -17.00 6.41
CA VAL A 221 4.34 -16.56 7.01
C VAL A 221 3.83 -17.65 7.95
N GLY A 222 3.95 -17.44 9.24
CA GLY A 222 3.72 -18.50 10.21
C GLY A 222 4.66 -19.69 9.96
N ASP A 223 4.10 -20.89 9.80
CA ASP A 223 4.85 -22.11 9.51
C ASP A 223 5.06 -22.35 8.00
N ARG A 224 4.48 -21.50 7.13
CA ARG A 224 4.55 -21.64 5.69
C ARG A 224 5.71 -20.86 5.09
N LEU A 225 6.38 -21.48 4.11
CA LEU A 225 7.37 -20.84 3.26
C LEU A 225 6.76 -20.56 1.88
N PHE A 226 6.93 -19.33 1.41
CA PHE A 226 6.56 -18.91 0.07
C PHE A 226 7.81 -18.71 -0.79
N ARG A 227 7.77 -19.21 -2.02
CA ARG A 227 8.74 -18.87 -3.06
C ARG A 227 8.29 -17.57 -3.73
N VAL A 228 9.21 -16.62 -3.81
CA VAL A 228 8.99 -15.31 -4.41
C VAL A 228 10.19 -14.99 -5.29
N ALA A 229 10.01 -14.37 -6.44
CA ALA A 229 11.14 -13.87 -7.21
C ALA A 229 11.94 -12.86 -6.36
N ARG A 230 13.27 -12.91 -6.42
CA ARG A 230 14.18 -12.04 -5.65
C ARG A 230 13.78 -10.56 -5.78
N THR A 231 13.50 -10.09 -6.99
CA THR A 231 13.04 -8.73 -7.26
C THR A 231 11.54 -8.62 -7.51
N GLY A 232 10.78 -9.71 -7.30
CA GLY A 232 9.33 -9.73 -7.44
C GLY A 232 8.63 -9.01 -6.27
N PHE A 233 7.33 -8.75 -6.45
CA PHE A 233 6.53 -8.14 -5.39
C PHE A 233 6.38 -9.07 -4.18
N TRP A 234 6.59 -8.52 -3.01
CA TRP A 234 6.22 -9.09 -1.71
C TRP A 234 5.88 -7.96 -0.74
N GLN A 235 5.05 -8.23 0.27
CA GLN A 235 4.70 -7.26 1.29
C GLN A 235 5.95 -6.76 2.02
N VAL A 236 6.19 -5.45 1.99
CA VAL A 236 7.45 -4.87 2.47
C VAL A 236 7.54 -4.73 3.98
N HIS A 237 6.41 -4.69 4.69
CA HIS A 237 6.39 -4.70 6.15
C HIS A 237 6.51 -6.14 6.65
N ARG A 238 7.47 -6.41 7.55
CA ARG A 238 7.75 -7.75 8.09
C ARG A 238 6.53 -8.48 8.64
N GLY A 239 5.58 -7.74 9.23
CA GLY A 239 4.34 -8.29 9.81
C GLY A 239 3.16 -8.34 8.84
N ALA A 240 3.25 -7.66 7.67
CA ALA A 240 2.12 -7.53 6.77
C ALA A 240 1.62 -8.86 6.17
N PRO A 241 2.48 -9.80 5.74
CA PRO A 241 1.98 -11.06 5.21
C PRO A 241 1.11 -11.83 6.20
N ALA A 242 1.53 -11.90 7.47
CA ALA A 242 0.76 -12.57 8.52
C ALA A 242 -0.53 -11.80 8.88
N ALA A 243 -0.44 -10.47 8.99
CA ALA A 243 -1.59 -9.62 9.31
C ALA A 243 -2.66 -9.68 8.22
N LEU A 244 -2.27 -9.60 6.94
CA LEU A 244 -3.21 -9.71 5.82
C LEU A 244 -3.80 -11.11 5.69
N THR A 245 -2.99 -12.17 5.90
CA THR A 245 -3.50 -13.55 5.97
C THR A 245 -4.61 -13.67 7.02
N ALA A 246 -4.34 -13.23 8.25
CA ALA A 246 -5.32 -13.26 9.34
C ALA A 246 -6.56 -12.39 9.04
N ALA A 247 -6.35 -11.17 8.55
CA ALA A 247 -7.43 -10.25 8.23
C ALA A 247 -8.36 -10.80 7.12
N VAL A 248 -7.80 -11.38 6.05
CA VAL A 248 -8.57 -12.03 4.99
C VAL A 248 -9.32 -13.25 5.54
N GLN A 249 -8.65 -14.09 6.33
CA GLN A 249 -9.31 -15.22 6.97
C GLN A 249 -10.48 -14.76 7.84
N GLU A 250 -10.31 -13.74 8.67
CA GLU A 250 -11.38 -13.20 9.51
C GLU A 250 -12.50 -12.49 8.72
N ALA A 251 -12.16 -11.88 7.58
CA ALA A 251 -13.10 -11.16 6.75
C ALA A 251 -14.06 -12.08 5.99
N VAL A 252 -13.63 -13.32 5.69
CA VAL A 252 -14.53 -14.29 5.02
C VAL A 252 -15.66 -14.69 5.97
N ASP A 253 -16.89 -14.49 5.54
CA ASP A 253 -18.08 -15.03 6.19
C ASP A 253 -18.13 -16.55 5.96
N ALA A 254 -17.92 -17.32 7.02
CA ALA A 254 -17.84 -18.78 6.97
C ALA A 254 -19.17 -19.44 6.58
N ASP A 255 -20.31 -18.81 6.91
CA ASP A 255 -21.64 -19.32 6.59
C ASP A 255 -21.97 -19.18 5.08
N ARG A 256 -21.26 -18.25 4.41
CA ARG A 256 -21.36 -18.03 2.95
C ARG A 256 -20.25 -18.71 2.17
N PHE A 257 -19.24 -19.29 2.85
CA PHE A 257 -18.10 -19.90 2.18
C PHE A 257 -18.40 -21.33 1.74
N ASP A 258 -18.33 -21.59 0.43
CA ASP A 258 -18.40 -22.95 -0.14
C ASP A 258 -17.01 -23.35 -0.68
N PRO A 259 -16.33 -24.35 -0.06
CA PRO A 259 -15.02 -24.82 -0.53
C PRO A 259 -15.08 -25.49 -1.92
N ALA A 260 -16.25 -25.91 -2.37
CA ALA A 260 -16.46 -26.52 -3.70
C ALA A 260 -16.83 -25.49 -4.77
N ALA A 261 -17.14 -24.24 -4.38
CA ALA A 261 -17.40 -23.16 -5.31
C ALA A 261 -16.18 -22.81 -6.16
N ALA A 262 -16.36 -21.97 -7.18
CA ALA A 262 -15.26 -21.46 -8.00
C ALA A 262 -14.64 -20.21 -7.33
N ASN A 263 -14.03 -20.39 -6.15
CA ASN A 263 -13.42 -19.28 -5.42
C ASN A 263 -12.24 -18.70 -6.21
N LEU A 264 -12.01 -17.39 -6.05
CA LEU A 264 -10.99 -16.66 -6.80
C LEU A 264 -10.10 -15.86 -5.85
N ASP A 265 -8.82 -15.78 -6.20
CA ASP A 265 -7.86 -14.83 -5.67
C ASP A 265 -7.36 -13.99 -6.86
N LEU A 266 -7.81 -12.75 -6.94
CA LEU A 266 -7.56 -11.86 -8.08
C LEU A 266 -6.47 -10.85 -7.74
N TYR A 267 -5.51 -10.69 -8.65
CA TYR A 267 -4.22 -10.03 -8.42
C TYR A 267 -3.38 -10.80 -7.38
N GLY A 268 -3.41 -12.13 -7.51
CA GLY A 268 -2.98 -13.05 -6.45
C GLY A 268 -1.46 -13.11 -6.21
N GLY A 269 -0.64 -12.45 -7.05
CA GLY A 269 0.81 -12.49 -6.91
C GLY A 269 1.33 -13.92 -6.86
N VAL A 270 2.04 -14.25 -5.78
CA VAL A 270 2.59 -15.60 -5.53
C VAL A 270 1.63 -16.51 -4.72
N GLY A 271 0.37 -16.12 -4.57
CA GLY A 271 -0.67 -16.96 -3.97
C GLY A 271 -0.85 -16.82 -2.45
N LEU A 272 -0.38 -15.73 -1.83
CA LEU A 272 -0.48 -15.52 -0.38
C LEU A 272 -1.93 -15.62 0.12
N LEU A 273 -2.85 -14.89 -0.52
CA LEU A 273 -4.24 -14.80 -0.07
C LEU A 273 -5.07 -16.04 -0.48
N ALA A 274 -4.73 -16.68 -1.61
CA ALA A 274 -5.27 -18.00 -1.95
C ALA A 274 -4.89 -19.05 -0.90
N ALA A 275 -3.62 -19.05 -0.44
CA ALA A 275 -3.17 -19.92 0.63
C ALA A 275 -3.90 -19.65 1.95
N ALA A 276 -4.20 -18.38 2.27
CA ALA A 276 -4.99 -18.00 3.45
C ALA A 276 -6.37 -18.67 3.47
N LEU A 277 -7.06 -18.74 2.31
CA LEU A 277 -8.33 -19.45 2.19
C LEU A 277 -8.15 -20.96 2.39
N GLY A 278 -7.15 -21.56 1.76
CA GLY A 278 -6.87 -22.98 1.88
C GLY A 278 -6.50 -23.41 3.31
N ASP A 279 -5.71 -22.62 4.02
CA ASP A 279 -5.32 -22.88 5.42
C ASP A 279 -6.53 -22.82 6.36
N ARG A 280 -7.47 -21.90 6.16
CA ARG A 280 -8.65 -21.78 7.00
C ARG A 280 -9.71 -22.85 6.71
N PHE A 281 -9.97 -23.13 5.43
CA PHE A 281 -11.12 -23.94 4.99
C PHE A 281 -10.76 -25.36 4.53
N GLY A 282 -9.46 -25.69 4.56
CA GLY A 282 -8.98 -27.05 4.36
C GLY A 282 -8.51 -27.38 2.95
N ARG A 283 -7.89 -28.55 2.82
CA ARG A 283 -7.18 -29.00 1.60
C ARG A 283 -8.05 -29.20 0.37
N SER A 284 -9.36 -29.33 0.53
CA SER A 284 -10.31 -29.48 -0.57
C SER A 284 -10.82 -28.15 -1.14
N THR A 285 -10.39 -27.03 -0.55
CA THR A 285 -10.77 -25.69 -1.03
C THR A 285 -10.34 -25.51 -2.47
N ARG A 286 -11.30 -25.19 -3.32
CA ARG A 286 -11.05 -24.78 -4.70
C ARG A 286 -10.80 -23.30 -4.75
N VAL A 287 -9.67 -22.90 -5.30
CA VAL A 287 -9.35 -21.49 -5.52
C VAL A 287 -8.51 -21.35 -6.78
N THR A 288 -8.85 -20.40 -7.62
CA THR A 288 -8.03 -20.01 -8.78
C THR A 288 -7.40 -18.66 -8.50
N SER A 289 -6.08 -18.63 -8.35
CA SER A 289 -5.30 -17.39 -8.26
C SER A 289 -5.04 -16.87 -9.67
N VAL A 290 -5.33 -15.59 -9.91
CA VAL A 290 -5.19 -14.93 -11.21
C VAL A 290 -4.21 -13.76 -11.07
N GLU A 291 -3.10 -13.87 -11.80
CA GLU A 291 -2.01 -12.90 -11.78
C GLU A 291 -1.52 -12.61 -13.20
N SER A 292 -1.10 -11.40 -13.47
CA SER A 292 -0.61 -10.98 -14.79
C SER A 292 0.87 -11.26 -15.02
N ASP A 293 1.68 -11.31 -13.95
CA ASP A 293 3.10 -11.67 -14.04
C ASP A 293 3.25 -13.20 -14.08
N ALA A 294 3.86 -13.70 -15.16
CA ALA A 294 4.03 -15.14 -15.38
C ALA A 294 4.99 -15.80 -14.38
N VAL A 295 5.99 -15.05 -13.87
CA VAL A 295 6.93 -15.55 -12.86
C VAL A 295 6.22 -15.72 -11.52
N ALA A 296 5.48 -14.70 -11.09
CA ALA A 296 4.67 -14.76 -9.89
C ALA A 296 3.62 -15.89 -9.96
N THR A 297 2.95 -16.06 -11.11
CA THR A 297 2.01 -17.18 -11.34
C THR A 297 2.69 -18.55 -11.22
N GLY A 298 3.92 -18.67 -11.73
CA GLY A 298 4.71 -19.91 -11.59
C GLY A 298 4.96 -20.25 -10.13
N PHE A 299 5.39 -19.27 -9.33
CA PHE A 299 5.55 -19.46 -7.88
C PHE A 299 4.22 -19.69 -7.17
N ALA A 300 3.12 -19.05 -7.58
CA ALA A 300 1.81 -19.34 -7.04
C ALA A 300 1.41 -20.80 -7.22
N GLN A 301 1.70 -21.43 -8.36
CA GLN A 301 1.46 -22.86 -8.58
C GLN A 301 2.24 -23.75 -7.60
N GLU A 302 3.52 -23.40 -7.36
CA GLU A 302 4.36 -24.13 -6.39
C GLU A 302 3.86 -23.92 -4.96
N ASN A 303 3.59 -22.68 -4.57
CA ASN A 303 3.15 -22.30 -3.22
C ASN A 303 1.77 -22.87 -2.86
N LEU A 304 0.92 -23.10 -3.86
CA LEU A 304 -0.42 -23.64 -3.69
C LEU A 304 -0.52 -25.17 -3.90
N ALA A 305 0.59 -25.87 -4.09
CA ALA A 305 0.60 -27.30 -4.39
C ALA A 305 0.00 -28.20 -3.31
N ASP A 306 -0.10 -27.72 -2.08
CA ASP A 306 -0.72 -28.46 -0.95
C ASP A 306 -2.24 -28.60 -1.08
N TRP A 307 -2.89 -27.78 -1.92
CA TRP A 307 -4.34 -27.81 -2.12
C TRP A 307 -4.67 -28.37 -3.49
N VAL A 308 -5.28 -29.56 -3.51
CA VAL A 308 -5.64 -30.28 -4.76
C VAL A 308 -6.61 -29.48 -5.64
N GLY A 309 -7.41 -28.62 -5.03
CA GLY A 309 -8.38 -27.76 -5.72
C GLY A 309 -7.84 -26.39 -6.14
N ALA A 310 -6.58 -26.06 -5.80
CA ALA A 310 -5.97 -24.79 -6.15
C ALA A 310 -5.33 -24.81 -7.52
N SER A 311 -5.33 -23.67 -8.18
CA SER A 311 -4.67 -23.44 -9.47
C SER A 311 -4.25 -22.00 -9.60
N ALA A 312 -3.22 -21.71 -10.42
CA ALA A 312 -2.82 -20.37 -10.77
C ALA A 312 -2.92 -20.14 -12.28
N VAL A 313 -3.34 -18.94 -12.68
CA VAL A 313 -3.57 -18.58 -14.08
C VAL A 313 -2.89 -17.26 -14.40
N THR A 314 -2.02 -17.26 -15.39
CA THR A 314 -1.40 -16.03 -15.90
C THR A 314 -2.39 -15.29 -16.80
N ALA A 315 -2.98 -14.22 -16.29
CA ALA A 315 -3.88 -13.35 -17.05
C ALA A 315 -4.07 -12.01 -16.37
N ARG A 316 -4.36 -10.96 -17.12
CA ARG A 316 -4.93 -9.74 -16.57
C ARG A 316 -6.32 -10.05 -16.02
N VAL A 317 -6.63 -9.57 -14.83
CA VAL A 317 -7.88 -9.86 -14.11
C VAL A 317 -9.12 -9.45 -14.93
N ASP A 318 -9.10 -8.25 -15.52
CA ASP A 318 -10.20 -7.76 -16.37
C ASP A 318 -10.48 -8.70 -17.56
N ARG A 319 -9.42 -9.21 -18.21
CA ARG A 319 -9.54 -10.13 -19.34
C ARG A 319 -9.98 -11.54 -18.92
N TYR A 320 -9.49 -11.98 -17.76
CA TYR A 320 -9.90 -13.26 -17.20
C TYR A 320 -11.40 -13.26 -16.90
N LEU A 321 -11.90 -12.26 -16.20
CA LEU A 321 -13.32 -12.15 -15.83
C LEU A 321 -14.21 -12.00 -17.06
N ASP A 322 -13.85 -11.17 -18.04
CA ASP A 322 -14.57 -11.01 -19.31
C ASP A 322 -14.68 -12.34 -20.08
N ARG A 323 -13.59 -13.13 -20.11
CA ARG A 323 -13.62 -14.47 -20.70
C ARG A 323 -14.58 -15.40 -19.95
N VAL A 324 -14.49 -15.42 -18.60
CA VAL A 324 -15.37 -16.25 -17.75
C VAL A 324 -16.83 -15.88 -17.96
N GLU A 325 -17.18 -14.60 -17.98
CA GLU A 325 -18.56 -14.15 -18.24
C GLU A 325 -19.10 -14.65 -19.58
N ARG A 326 -18.28 -14.63 -20.64
CA ARG A 326 -18.71 -15.04 -21.97
C ARG A 326 -18.79 -16.55 -22.17
N SER A 327 -17.87 -17.31 -21.57
CA SER A 327 -17.70 -18.73 -21.87
C SER A 327 -18.17 -19.70 -20.80
N ALA A 328 -18.49 -19.24 -19.59
CA ALA A 328 -18.89 -20.11 -18.49
C ALA A 328 -20.19 -20.83 -18.79
N SER A 329 -20.17 -22.16 -18.65
CA SER A 329 -21.32 -23.02 -18.69
C SER A 329 -22.30 -22.72 -17.54
N SER A 330 -23.54 -23.18 -17.62
CA SER A 330 -24.52 -23.01 -16.53
C SER A 330 -24.04 -23.62 -15.21
N ALA A 331 -23.27 -24.71 -15.25
CA ALA A 331 -22.70 -25.32 -14.05
C ALA A 331 -21.58 -24.46 -13.44
N GLU A 332 -20.72 -23.87 -14.25
CA GLU A 332 -19.66 -22.93 -13.80
C GLU A 332 -20.27 -21.64 -13.24
N ARG A 333 -21.31 -21.09 -13.88
CA ARG A 333 -22.02 -19.90 -13.37
C ARG A 333 -22.62 -20.14 -12.00
N ARG A 334 -23.20 -21.32 -11.73
CA ARG A 334 -23.69 -21.68 -10.39
C ARG A 334 -22.56 -21.74 -9.36
N ARG A 335 -21.40 -22.29 -9.73
CA ARG A 335 -20.24 -22.34 -8.84
C ARG A 335 -19.65 -20.95 -8.58
N LEU A 336 -19.65 -20.07 -9.59
CA LEU A 336 -19.23 -18.68 -9.44
C LEU A 336 -20.19 -17.86 -8.57
N ALA A 337 -21.51 -18.11 -8.68
CA ALA A 337 -22.49 -17.45 -7.83
C ALA A 337 -22.33 -17.80 -6.34
N GLY A 338 -21.80 -18.99 -6.02
CA GLY A 338 -21.44 -19.38 -4.64
C GLY A 338 -20.01 -19.00 -4.23
N ALA A 339 -19.26 -18.34 -5.09
CA ALA A 339 -17.83 -18.12 -4.86
C ALA A 339 -17.56 -17.00 -3.85
N THR A 340 -16.49 -17.20 -3.09
CA THR A 340 -15.76 -16.14 -2.38
C THR A 340 -14.65 -15.65 -3.28
N VAL A 341 -14.54 -14.33 -3.43
CA VAL A 341 -13.49 -13.70 -4.22
C VAL A 341 -12.62 -12.83 -3.30
N VAL A 342 -11.32 -13.06 -3.29
CA VAL A 342 -10.35 -12.16 -2.67
C VAL A 342 -9.78 -11.25 -3.75
N LEU A 343 -9.68 -9.95 -3.46
CA LEU A 343 -9.10 -8.94 -4.33
C LEU A 343 -7.96 -8.22 -3.62
N ASP A 344 -6.80 -8.10 -4.27
CA ASP A 344 -5.70 -7.21 -3.85
C ASP A 344 -5.21 -6.39 -5.06
N PRO A 345 -6.02 -5.45 -5.56
CA PRO A 345 -5.70 -4.71 -6.77
C PRO A 345 -4.61 -3.66 -6.54
N PRO A 346 -4.00 -3.14 -7.62
CA PRO A 346 -3.05 -2.03 -7.53
C PRO A 346 -3.72 -0.76 -6.98
N ARG A 347 -2.94 0.27 -6.67
CA ARG A 347 -3.38 1.58 -6.14
C ARG A 347 -4.56 2.22 -6.88
N SER A 348 -4.74 1.90 -8.15
CA SER A 348 -5.89 2.38 -8.93
C SER A 348 -7.22 1.71 -8.54
N GLY A 349 -7.21 0.69 -7.67
CA GLY A 349 -8.35 -0.12 -7.29
C GLY A 349 -8.77 -1.13 -8.37
N ALA A 350 -9.82 -1.91 -8.10
CA ALA A 350 -10.40 -2.89 -9.02
C ALA A 350 -11.16 -2.19 -10.18
N GLY A 351 -11.86 -1.10 -9.86
CA GLY A 351 -12.54 -0.27 -10.84
C GLY A 351 -13.80 -0.90 -11.44
N LYS A 352 -14.49 -0.09 -12.26
CA LYS A 352 -15.82 -0.42 -12.80
C LYS A 352 -15.87 -1.74 -13.57
N ALA A 353 -14.83 -2.08 -14.33
CA ALA A 353 -14.82 -3.29 -15.15
C ALA A 353 -14.84 -4.56 -14.27
N VAL A 354 -13.92 -4.64 -13.31
CA VAL A 354 -13.78 -5.82 -12.42
C VAL A 354 -14.96 -5.91 -11.47
N VAL A 355 -15.34 -4.82 -10.78
CA VAL A 355 -16.52 -4.79 -9.90
C VAL A 355 -17.78 -5.18 -10.67
N GLY A 356 -17.99 -4.61 -11.87
CA GLY A 356 -19.13 -4.94 -12.71
C GLY A 356 -19.18 -6.41 -13.13
N SER A 357 -18.03 -7.02 -13.44
CA SER A 357 -17.97 -8.46 -13.77
C SER A 357 -18.34 -9.33 -12.56
N LEU A 358 -17.77 -9.06 -11.38
CA LEU A 358 -18.07 -9.83 -10.18
C LEU A 358 -19.54 -9.74 -9.78
N THR A 359 -20.13 -8.57 -9.88
CA THR A 359 -21.54 -8.36 -9.53
C THR A 359 -22.48 -9.01 -10.54
N ARG A 360 -22.16 -9.03 -11.85
CA ARG A 360 -22.93 -9.78 -12.87
C ARG A 360 -22.80 -11.29 -12.72
N LEU A 361 -21.62 -11.79 -12.32
CA LEU A 361 -21.42 -13.20 -11.95
C LEU A 361 -22.17 -13.57 -10.67
N GLY A 362 -22.57 -12.60 -9.88
CA GLY A 362 -23.37 -12.78 -8.66
C GLY A 362 -22.63 -13.50 -7.55
N VAL A 363 -21.32 -13.28 -7.41
CA VAL A 363 -20.48 -13.95 -6.39
C VAL A 363 -21.04 -13.75 -4.98
N ALA A 364 -20.92 -14.75 -4.12
CA ALA A 364 -21.54 -14.76 -2.80
C ALA A 364 -20.96 -13.68 -1.87
N GLN A 365 -19.63 -13.53 -1.91
CA GLN A 365 -18.91 -12.50 -1.15
C GLN A 365 -17.61 -12.11 -1.82
N VAL A 366 -17.16 -10.89 -1.52
CA VAL A 366 -15.88 -10.36 -1.96
C VAL A 366 -15.11 -9.86 -0.74
N VAL A 367 -13.90 -10.33 -0.53
CA VAL A 367 -12.94 -9.79 0.44
C VAL A 367 -11.97 -8.90 -0.34
N TYR A 368 -11.97 -7.62 -0.06
CA TYR A 368 -11.20 -6.61 -0.78
C TYR A 368 -10.08 -6.09 0.11
N VAL A 369 -8.83 -6.32 -0.29
CA VAL A 369 -7.63 -5.74 0.28
C VAL A 369 -7.27 -4.51 -0.54
N ALA A 370 -7.01 -3.36 0.08
CA ALA A 370 -6.81 -2.09 -0.63
C ALA A 370 -5.77 -1.22 0.04
N CYS A 371 -4.74 -0.85 -0.70
CA CYS A 371 -3.68 0.04 -0.25
C CYS A 371 -3.96 1.54 -0.53
N ASP A 372 -5.07 1.87 -1.19
CA ASP A 372 -5.47 3.24 -1.48
C ASP A 372 -6.91 3.51 -1.00
N PRO A 373 -7.11 4.39 0.00
CA PRO A 373 -8.43 4.63 0.60
C PRO A 373 -9.42 5.30 -0.37
N VAL A 374 -8.93 6.07 -1.34
CA VAL A 374 -9.78 6.79 -2.30
C VAL A 374 -10.30 5.82 -3.37
N ALA A 375 -9.42 4.96 -3.88
CA ALA A 375 -9.80 3.91 -4.82
C ALA A 375 -10.74 2.89 -4.15
N PHE A 376 -10.46 2.49 -2.91
CA PHE A 376 -11.34 1.63 -2.12
C PHE A 376 -12.73 2.23 -1.98
N ALA A 377 -12.82 3.48 -1.53
CA ALA A 377 -14.09 4.17 -1.33
C ALA A 377 -14.91 4.29 -2.63
N ARG A 378 -14.26 4.59 -3.76
CA ARG A 378 -14.91 4.58 -5.08
C ARG A 378 -15.49 3.21 -5.41
N ASP A 379 -14.72 2.14 -5.15
CA ASP A 379 -15.16 0.78 -5.45
C ASP A 379 -16.27 0.31 -4.47
N VAL A 380 -16.28 0.81 -3.21
CA VAL A 380 -17.41 0.66 -2.27
C VAL A 380 -18.71 1.18 -2.91
N ALA A 381 -18.69 2.38 -3.50
CA ALA A 381 -19.86 2.93 -4.17
C ALA A 381 -20.29 2.05 -5.37
N LEU A 382 -19.36 1.55 -6.16
CA LEU A 382 -19.65 0.67 -7.30
C LEU A 382 -20.30 -0.66 -6.85
N PHE A 383 -19.83 -1.26 -5.78
CA PHE A 383 -20.46 -2.45 -5.17
C PHE A 383 -21.84 -2.13 -4.63
N GLY A 384 -22.01 -0.97 -3.95
CA GLY A 384 -23.30 -0.52 -3.43
C GLY A 384 -24.34 -0.30 -4.53
N GLU A 385 -23.97 0.31 -5.65
CA GLU A 385 -24.83 0.49 -6.84
C GLU A 385 -25.29 -0.85 -7.44
N ALA A 386 -24.54 -1.93 -7.21
CA ALA A 386 -24.86 -3.28 -7.67
C ALA A 386 -25.54 -4.16 -6.61
N GLY A 387 -25.95 -3.58 -5.46
CA GLY A 387 -26.69 -4.29 -4.40
C GLY A 387 -25.80 -5.09 -3.44
N TYR A 388 -24.48 -4.79 -3.39
CA TYR A 388 -23.60 -5.33 -2.37
C TYR A 388 -23.38 -4.29 -1.26
N THR A 389 -23.30 -4.74 -0.02
CA THR A 389 -23.04 -3.88 1.13
C THR A 389 -21.67 -4.17 1.73
N LEU A 390 -20.96 -3.12 2.15
CA LEU A 390 -19.74 -3.25 2.93
C LEU A 390 -20.11 -3.70 4.37
N GLY A 391 -19.81 -4.94 4.67
CA GLY A 391 -19.97 -5.55 5.98
C GLY A 391 -18.79 -5.23 6.91
N ARG A 392 -17.98 -6.24 7.29
CA ARG A 392 -16.78 -6.05 8.09
C ARG A 392 -15.76 -5.19 7.32
N ALA A 393 -15.10 -4.28 8.04
CA ALA A 393 -13.96 -3.54 7.52
C ALA A 393 -12.93 -3.33 8.63
N GLN A 394 -11.66 -3.51 8.29
CA GLN A 394 -10.49 -3.31 9.16
C GLN A 394 -9.47 -2.49 8.38
N ALA A 395 -8.69 -1.67 9.08
CA ALA A 395 -7.60 -0.92 8.46
C ALA A 395 -6.33 -1.05 9.29
N PHE A 396 -5.19 -1.08 8.62
CA PHE A 396 -3.89 -1.35 9.22
C PHE A 396 -2.86 -0.31 8.78
N ASP A 397 -2.01 0.09 9.72
CA ASP A 397 -0.81 0.87 9.44
C ASP A 397 0.34 -0.06 9.03
N LEU A 398 0.32 -0.53 7.77
CA LEU A 398 1.41 -1.34 7.22
C LEU A 398 2.63 -0.51 6.81
N PHE A 399 2.54 0.81 6.92
CA PHE A 399 3.58 1.73 6.45
C PHE A 399 3.75 2.89 7.45
N PRO A 400 4.18 2.60 8.70
CA PRO A 400 4.46 3.65 9.68
C PRO A 400 5.39 4.73 9.12
N HIS A 401 5.19 5.97 9.55
CA HIS A 401 5.89 7.17 9.08
C HIS A 401 5.61 7.58 7.62
N THR A 402 4.70 6.89 6.94
CA THR A 402 4.19 7.29 5.63
C THR A 402 2.69 7.55 5.68
N HIS A 403 2.14 8.11 4.60
CA HIS A 403 0.69 8.35 4.49
C HIS A 403 -0.13 7.11 4.08
N HIS A 404 0.53 6.02 3.71
CA HIS A 404 -0.13 4.80 3.25
C HIS A 404 -0.82 4.05 4.38
N LEU A 405 -1.92 3.41 4.06
CA LEU A 405 -2.65 2.50 4.93
C LEU A 405 -3.15 1.32 4.10
N GLU A 406 -3.53 0.25 4.77
CA GLU A 406 -4.15 -0.92 4.13
C GLU A 406 -5.53 -1.15 4.71
N THR A 407 -6.51 -1.46 3.86
CA THR A 407 -7.89 -1.71 4.30
C THR A 407 -8.33 -3.09 3.82
N VAL A 408 -8.98 -3.86 4.68
CA VAL A 408 -9.61 -5.15 4.33
C VAL A 408 -11.11 -5.02 4.59
N GLY A 409 -11.92 -5.14 3.52
CA GLY A 409 -13.37 -5.01 3.60
C GLY A 409 -14.09 -6.18 2.97
N THR A 410 -15.23 -6.61 3.57
CA THR A 410 -16.07 -7.67 3.01
C THR A 410 -17.33 -7.09 2.40
N PHE A 411 -17.59 -7.46 1.16
CA PHE A 411 -18.84 -7.13 0.47
C PHE A 411 -19.69 -8.38 0.33
N THR A 412 -20.94 -8.29 0.74
CA THR A 412 -21.94 -9.34 0.55
C THR A 412 -23.16 -8.76 -0.14
N ARG A 413 -23.81 -9.58 -0.96
CA ARG A 413 -25.06 -9.17 -1.57
C ARG A 413 -26.14 -9.04 -0.50
N ALA A 414 -26.93 -7.96 -0.54
CA ALA A 414 -28.13 -7.84 0.26
C ALA A 414 -29.14 -8.93 -0.18
N ASP A 415 -29.68 -9.65 0.80
CA ASP A 415 -30.69 -10.69 0.57
C ASP A 415 -31.98 -10.09 0.03
#